data_5dabd7d03646ed179f00c6d29dae342b
#
_entry.id   5dabd7d03646ed179f00c6d29dae342b
#
_cell.length_a   1.000
_cell.length_b   1.000
_cell.length_c   1.000
_cell.angle_alpha   90.00
_cell.angle_beta   90.00
_cell.angle_gamma   90.00
#
_symmetry.space_group_name_H-M   'P 1'
#
loop_
_entity.id
_entity.type
_entity.pdbx_description
1 polymer ?
#
loop_
_entity_poly.entity_id
_entity_poly.type
_entity_poly.pdbx_seq_one_letter_code
_entity_poly.pdbx_strand_id
1 'polypeptide(L)'
;MTDKPLQFHWSLSQAGDNFRASRDFNELKGLFSLQDQLDLCLKAEENGIDSMLMAIGYTRPDPLLLTVALGKKTKRIKFLVAVRSGLITPAYFVQQINTASTLIGDRININVVKGHTPSELKYYGDFEEKLERNERTKEFVAVCNAFWKKDKPVNYKGKYYQVENGVIETPYNSKRGRPEIYISGNSEDAVELVREQGDCLWRFPDAPETLKPKIEKVISSGKEAGLLTSIIARETQEEAEQAAKDLLKDFTESTKDKYKNFNKRFDSQGFKEILNTASKANSNWITSYLWNGAVPYMGPPSIALVGSYEVIANALLSYKKIGITQFLFIGWPDIVEIDHFGKGVLPLVRKIESQQTILI
;
A
#
# COMPACT_ATOMS: atom_id res chain seq x y z
N MET A 1 -23.79 1.65 4.79
CA MET A 1 -22.62 0.76 4.61
C MET A 1 -22.37 0.65 3.11
N THR A 2 -21.15 0.56 2.68
CA THR A 2 -20.85 0.35 1.25
C THR A 2 -21.16 -1.11 0.90
N ASP A 3 -21.98 -1.35 -0.14
CA ASP A 3 -22.30 -2.70 -0.65
C ASP A 3 -21.13 -3.36 -1.38
N LYS A 4 -20.02 -2.64 -1.52
CA LYS A 4 -18.81 -3.17 -2.16
C LYS A 4 -18.14 -4.24 -1.27
N PRO A 5 -17.77 -5.39 -1.84
CA PRO A 5 -16.93 -6.35 -1.11
C PRO A 5 -15.57 -5.73 -0.78
N LEU A 6 -14.99 -6.17 0.35
CA LEU A 6 -13.64 -5.77 0.72
C LEU A 6 -12.62 -6.22 -0.33
N GLN A 7 -11.66 -5.36 -0.63
CA GLN A 7 -10.53 -5.69 -1.51
C GLN A 7 -9.26 -5.87 -0.69
N PHE A 8 -8.47 -6.85 -1.09
CA PHE A 8 -7.27 -7.27 -0.37
C PHE A 8 -6.04 -7.20 -1.27
N HIS A 9 -5.07 -6.44 -0.85
CA HIS A 9 -3.82 -6.21 -1.55
C HIS A 9 -2.67 -6.71 -0.69
N TRP A 10 -1.55 -7.06 -1.32
CA TRP A 10 -0.36 -7.51 -0.60
C TRP A 10 0.88 -6.75 -1.05
N SER A 11 1.77 -6.42 -0.13
CA SER A 11 3.03 -5.76 -0.48
C SER A 11 4.03 -6.78 -1.01
N LEU A 12 4.49 -6.64 -2.25
CA LEU A 12 5.52 -7.51 -2.79
C LEU A 12 6.85 -7.30 -2.07
N SER A 13 7.39 -8.36 -1.47
CA SER A 13 8.75 -8.38 -0.95
C SER A 13 9.73 -8.53 -2.10
N GLN A 14 10.53 -7.52 -2.41
CA GLN A 14 11.49 -7.57 -3.53
C GLN A 14 12.69 -8.49 -3.28
N ALA A 15 12.91 -8.90 -2.06
CA ALA A 15 13.96 -9.85 -1.69
C ALA A 15 13.39 -11.23 -1.28
N GLY A 16 12.07 -11.46 -1.50
CA GLY A 16 11.38 -12.66 -1.04
C GLY A 16 11.21 -12.70 0.48
N ASP A 17 10.66 -13.80 0.98
CA ASP A 17 10.46 -14.01 2.42
C ASP A 17 11.77 -14.06 3.20
N ASN A 18 12.85 -14.52 2.57
CA ASN A 18 14.18 -14.57 3.18
C ASN A 18 14.68 -13.20 3.61
N PHE A 19 14.39 -12.14 2.86
CA PHE A 19 14.73 -10.77 3.25
C PHE A 19 14.00 -10.33 4.51
N ARG A 20 12.71 -10.61 4.61
CA ARG A 20 11.90 -10.24 5.78
C ARG A 20 12.20 -11.13 6.98
N ALA A 21 12.57 -12.39 6.74
CA ALA A 21 13.03 -13.30 7.77
C ALA A 21 14.43 -12.96 8.28
N SER A 22 15.31 -12.39 7.45
CA SER A 22 16.70 -12.11 7.83
C SER A 22 16.88 -10.96 8.81
N ARG A 23 15.85 -10.22 9.19
CA ARG A 23 15.87 -9.19 10.24
C ARG A 23 17.01 -8.15 10.17
N ASP A 24 17.90 -8.26 9.21
CA ASP A 24 18.95 -7.29 8.94
C ASP A 24 18.58 -6.43 7.73
N PHE A 25 17.81 -5.38 8.00
CA PHE A 25 17.35 -4.43 6.99
C PHE A 25 18.47 -3.67 6.26
N ASN A 26 19.72 -3.81 6.73
CA ASN A 26 20.87 -3.15 6.12
C ASN A 26 21.60 -4.05 5.12
N GLU A 27 21.27 -5.33 5.05
CA GLU A 27 21.98 -6.30 4.20
C GLU A 27 21.10 -6.82 3.04
N LEU A 28 20.68 -5.93 2.15
CA LEU A 28 20.27 -6.32 0.81
C LEU A 28 21.53 -6.68 -0.01
N LYS A 29 22.22 -7.73 0.38
CA LYS A 29 23.33 -8.30 -0.37
C LYS A 29 22.78 -9.32 -1.34
N GLY A 30 22.73 -8.97 -2.61
CA GLY A 30 22.43 -9.90 -3.68
C GLY A 30 21.47 -9.36 -4.73
N LEU A 31 21.42 -10.06 -5.86
CA LEU A 31 20.42 -9.83 -6.91
C LEU A 31 19.07 -10.32 -6.41
N PHE A 32 18.00 -9.57 -6.66
CA PHE A 32 16.65 -10.05 -6.39
C PHE A 32 16.34 -11.26 -7.30
N SER A 33 15.62 -12.24 -6.75
CA SER A 33 15.17 -13.41 -7.51
C SER A 33 13.82 -13.10 -8.18
N LEU A 34 13.79 -13.12 -9.51
CA LEU A 34 12.54 -13.00 -10.25
C LEU A 34 11.60 -14.17 -9.97
N GLN A 35 12.16 -15.37 -9.75
CA GLN A 35 11.35 -16.55 -9.43
C GLN A 35 10.67 -16.41 -8.08
N ASP A 36 11.37 -15.97 -7.03
CA ASP A 36 10.77 -15.76 -5.71
C ASP A 36 9.64 -14.73 -5.76
N GLN A 37 9.83 -13.65 -6.55
CA GLN A 37 8.78 -12.65 -6.75
C GLN A 37 7.56 -13.24 -7.48
N LEU A 38 7.80 -14.09 -8.47
CA LEU A 38 6.74 -14.77 -9.21
C LEU A 38 5.98 -15.74 -8.31
N ASP A 39 6.69 -16.55 -7.53
CA ASP A 39 6.08 -17.53 -6.62
C ASP A 39 5.18 -16.83 -5.59
N LEU A 40 5.61 -15.69 -5.06
CA LEU A 40 4.77 -14.88 -4.17
C LEU A 40 3.52 -14.34 -4.88
N CYS A 41 3.66 -13.86 -6.13
CA CYS A 41 2.51 -13.39 -6.91
C CYS A 41 1.53 -14.51 -7.22
N LEU A 42 2.02 -15.70 -7.60
CA LEU A 42 1.19 -16.87 -7.88
C LEU A 42 0.48 -17.34 -6.61
N LYS A 43 1.17 -17.36 -5.47
CA LYS A 43 0.61 -17.68 -4.17
C LYS A 43 -0.50 -16.71 -3.76
N ALA A 44 -0.27 -15.41 -3.95
CA ALA A 44 -1.27 -14.39 -3.69
C ALA A 44 -2.50 -14.54 -4.62
N GLU A 45 -2.28 -14.82 -5.91
CA GLU A 45 -3.35 -15.06 -6.89
C GLU A 45 -4.18 -16.29 -6.52
N GLU A 46 -3.55 -17.37 -6.08
CA GLU A 46 -4.21 -18.61 -5.64
C GLU A 46 -5.08 -18.38 -4.41
N ASN A 47 -4.62 -17.57 -3.47
CA ASN A 47 -5.29 -17.26 -2.21
C ASN A 47 -6.26 -16.06 -2.29
N GLY A 48 -6.64 -15.62 -3.49
CA GLY A 48 -7.68 -14.62 -3.68
C GLY A 48 -7.29 -13.18 -3.35
N ILE A 49 -5.99 -12.86 -3.35
CA ILE A 49 -5.51 -11.48 -3.25
C ILE A 49 -5.80 -10.74 -4.56
N ASP A 50 -6.30 -9.51 -4.44
CA ASP A 50 -6.71 -8.71 -5.59
C ASP A 50 -5.54 -8.05 -6.32
N SER A 51 -4.53 -7.56 -5.58
CA SER A 51 -3.34 -6.97 -6.20
C SER A 51 -2.08 -7.04 -5.34
N MET A 52 -0.93 -6.86 -6.01
CA MET A 52 0.39 -6.72 -5.37
C MET A 52 0.86 -5.26 -5.43
N LEU A 53 1.25 -4.68 -4.28
CA LEU A 53 1.94 -3.40 -4.25
C LEU A 53 3.38 -3.56 -4.71
N MET A 54 3.73 -2.85 -5.76
CA MET A 54 5.07 -2.74 -6.32
C MET A 54 5.74 -1.47 -5.77
N ALA A 55 6.38 -1.59 -4.61
CA ALA A 55 6.93 -0.43 -3.93
C ALA A 55 8.19 0.12 -4.62
N ILE A 56 8.40 1.44 -4.54
CA ILE A 56 9.56 2.15 -5.09
C ILE A 56 10.57 2.49 -4.00
N GLY A 57 11.85 2.34 -4.27
CA GLY A 57 12.95 2.71 -3.37
C GLY A 57 14.31 2.31 -3.92
N TYR A 58 15.38 2.95 -3.46
CA TYR A 58 16.74 2.75 -3.96
C TYR A 58 17.28 1.31 -3.74
N THR A 59 16.71 0.57 -2.83
CA THR A 59 17.06 -0.83 -2.56
C THR A 59 16.16 -1.81 -3.31
N ARG A 60 15.33 -1.35 -4.24
CA ARG A 60 14.30 -2.13 -4.90
C ARG A 60 14.45 -2.06 -6.42
N PRO A 61 14.09 -3.11 -7.16
CA PRO A 61 13.99 -3.02 -8.61
C PRO A 61 12.95 -1.99 -9.03
N ASP A 62 13.04 -1.52 -10.27
CA ASP A 62 12.01 -0.64 -10.84
C ASP A 62 10.64 -1.30 -10.78
N PRO A 63 9.64 -0.65 -10.18
CA PRO A 63 8.32 -1.27 -9.96
C PRO A 63 7.55 -1.54 -11.23
N LEU A 64 7.70 -0.70 -12.28
CA LEU A 64 6.95 -0.86 -13.52
C LEU A 64 7.54 -1.97 -14.40
N LEU A 65 8.87 -2.02 -14.54
CA LEU A 65 9.55 -3.08 -15.30
C LEU A 65 9.28 -4.44 -14.66
N LEU A 66 9.38 -4.54 -13.34
CA LEU A 66 9.07 -5.77 -12.61
C LEU A 66 7.60 -6.16 -12.77
N THR A 67 6.68 -5.20 -12.73
CA THR A 67 5.25 -5.43 -12.96
C THR A 67 4.98 -6.07 -14.31
N VAL A 68 5.60 -5.58 -15.38
CA VAL A 68 5.40 -6.16 -16.73
C VAL A 68 5.95 -7.59 -16.78
N ALA A 69 7.13 -7.84 -16.20
CA ALA A 69 7.73 -9.18 -16.16
C ALA A 69 6.85 -10.20 -15.42
N LEU A 70 6.34 -9.85 -14.24
CA LEU A 70 5.48 -10.70 -13.41
C LEU A 70 4.07 -10.81 -14.02
N GLY A 71 3.53 -9.72 -14.55
CA GLY A 71 2.21 -9.67 -15.16
C GLY A 71 2.06 -10.57 -16.38
N LYS A 72 3.13 -10.79 -17.15
CA LYS A 72 3.15 -11.75 -18.27
C LYS A 72 3.08 -13.21 -17.80
N LYS A 73 3.41 -13.48 -16.55
CA LYS A 73 3.47 -14.84 -15.97
C LYS A 73 2.31 -15.14 -15.01
N THR A 74 1.49 -14.14 -14.68
CA THR A 74 0.27 -14.25 -13.83
C THR A 74 -0.98 -14.04 -14.68
N LYS A 75 -2.17 -14.39 -14.15
CA LYS A 75 -3.43 -14.38 -14.94
C LYS A 75 -4.45 -13.35 -14.46
N ARG A 76 -4.62 -13.18 -13.15
CA ARG A 76 -5.72 -12.39 -12.56
C ARG A 76 -5.24 -11.28 -11.66
N ILE A 77 -4.16 -11.51 -10.92
CA ILE A 77 -3.67 -10.56 -9.92
C ILE A 77 -3.32 -9.23 -10.59
N LYS A 78 -3.78 -8.15 -9.98
CA LYS A 78 -3.45 -6.79 -10.41
C LYS A 78 -2.14 -6.33 -9.75
N PHE A 79 -1.58 -5.26 -10.26
CA PHE A 79 -0.36 -4.64 -9.73
C PHE A 79 -0.63 -3.17 -9.42
N LEU A 80 -0.28 -2.77 -8.20
CA LEU A 80 -0.38 -1.40 -7.72
C LEU A 80 1.02 -0.78 -7.77
N VAL A 81 1.35 -0.10 -8.87
CA VAL A 81 2.69 0.42 -9.14
C VAL A 81 2.93 1.73 -8.43
N ALA A 82 3.92 1.76 -7.53
CA ALA A 82 4.30 3.00 -6.87
C ALA A 82 5.05 3.95 -7.81
N VAL A 83 4.72 5.24 -7.75
CA VAL A 83 5.38 6.30 -8.53
C VAL A 83 5.66 7.53 -7.65
N ARG A 84 6.80 8.18 -7.90
CA ARG A 84 7.15 9.49 -7.31
C ARG A 84 7.18 10.54 -8.41
N SER A 85 6.48 11.64 -8.22
CA SER A 85 6.35 12.74 -9.19
C SER A 85 7.67 13.39 -9.61
N GLY A 86 8.72 13.29 -8.78
CA GLY A 86 10.04 13.86 -9.08
C GLY A 86 10.95 12.99 -9.96
N LEU A 87 10.58 11.75 -10.24
CA LEU A 87 11.43 10.81 -10.97
C LEU A 87 11.12 10.75 -12.48
N ILE A 88 9.95 11.20 -12.89
CA ILE A 88 9.45 11.02 -14.25
C ILE A 88 8.49 12.14 -14.62
N THR A 89 8.45 12.53 -15.90
CA THR A 89 7.44 13.46 -16.40
C THR A 89 6.06 12.79 -16.53
N PRO A 90 4.95 13.49 -16.27
CA PRO A 90 3.62 12.89 -16.28
C PRO A 90 3.23 12.31 -17.65
N ALA A 91 3.54 12.99 -18.75
CA ALA A 91 3.22 12.50 -20.09
C ALA A 91 3.92 11.16 -20.40
N TYR A 92 5.22 11.07 -20.10
CA TYR A 92 5.97 9.82 -20.33
C TYR A 92 5.50 8.71 -19.39
N PHE A 93 5.17 9.03 -18.14
CA PHE A 93 4.58 8.06 -17.21
C PHE A 93 3.24 7.51 -17.71
N VAL A 94 2.34 8.37 -18.21
CA VAL A 94 1.08 7.93 -18.82
C VAL A 94 1.32 6.99 -20.01
N GLN A 95 2.27 7.32 -20.89
CA GLN A 95 2.64 6.44 -22.01
C GLN A 95 3.14 5.07 -21.52
N GLN A 96 3.97 5.04 -20.48
CA GLN A 96 4.48 3.79 -19.90
C GLN A 96 3.34 2.95 -19.29
N ILE A 97 2.45 3.55 -18.50
CA ILE A 97 1.32 2.85 -17.89
C ILE A 97 0.35 2.32 -18.94
N ASN A 98 0.06 3.11 -19.97
CA ASN A 98 -0.78 2.68 -21.10
C ASN A 98 -0.15 1.48 -21.83
N THR A 99 1.15 1.54 -22.10
CA THR A 99 1.88 0.42 -22.71
C THR A 99 1.84 -0.83 -21.82
N ALA A 100 2.11 -0.69 -20.53
CA ALA A 100 2.05 -1.80 -19.58
C ALA A 100 0.65 -2.41 -19.51
N SER A 101 -0.42 -1.59 -19.50
CA SER A 101 -1.80 -2.07 -19.49
C SER A 101 -2.14 -2.88 -20.75
N THR A 102 -1.55 -2.56 -21.89
CA THR A 102 -1.70 -3.33 -23.13
C THR A 102 -0.98 -4.67 -23.03
N LEU A 103 0.21 -4.70 -22.43
CA LEU A 103 1.03 -5.90 -22.32
C LEU A 103 0.49 -6.94 -21.35
N ILE A 104 -0.14 -6.51 -20.24
CA ILE A 104 -0.59 -7.41 -19.16
C ILE A 104 -2.12 -7.36 -18.94
N GLY A 105 -2.87 -6.75 -19.86
CA GLY A 105 -4.29 -6.44 -19.66
C GLY A 105 -4.47 -5.24 -18.71
N ASP A 106 -5.69 -4.94 -18.30
CA ASP A 106 -6.04 -3.83 -17.41
C ASP A 106 -5.69 -4.07 -15.92
N ARG A 107 -4.65 -4.90 -15.68
CA ARG A 107 -4.23 -5.34 -14.35
C ARG A 107 -3.18 -4.44 -13.70
N ILE A 108 -3.13 -3.16 -14.06
CA ILE A 108 -2.20 -2.19 -13.50
C ILE A 108 -2.96 -0.99 -12.92
N ASN A 109 -2.66 -0.66 -11.69
CA ASN A 109 -3.11 0.55 -11.00
C ASN A 109 -1.88 1.31 -10.49
N ILE A 110 -2.04 2.54 -10.03
CA ILE A 110 -0.92 3.35 -9.56
C ILE A 110 -1.08 3.77 -8.11
N ASN A 111 0.03 3.75 -7.38
CA ASN A 111 0.13 4.28 -6.02
C ASN A 111 1.07 5.49 -6.01
N VAL A 112 0.51 6.68 -5.89
CA VAL A 112 1.29 7.91 -5.87
C VAL A 112 1.85 8.14 -4.48
N VAL A 113 3.18 8.19 -4.38
CA VAL A 113 3.91 8.44 -3.15
C VAL A 113 4.81 9.67 -3.29
N LYS A 114 4.91 10.46 -2.22
CA LYS A 114 5.68 11.72 -2.25
C LYS A 114 7.14 11.55 -1.85
N GLY A 115 7.51 10.34 -1.42
CA GLY A 115 8.77 10.09 -0.73
C GLY A 115 8.70 10.55 0.74
N HIS A 116 9.35 9.81 1.62
CA HIS A 116 9.31 10.06 3.07
C HIS A 116 10.69 10.09 3.71
N THR A 117 11.74 9.86 2.91
CA THR A 117 13.13 9.83 3.34
C THR A 117 13.93 10.87 2.55
N PRO A 118 14.12 12.10 3.06
CA PRO A 118 14.81 13.17 2.33
C PRO A 118 16.20 12.80 1.82
N SER A 119 16.96 12.00 2.58
CA SER A 119 18.27 11.51 2.12
C SER A 119 18.19 10.59 0.90
N GLU A 120 17.16 9.74 0.82
CA GLU A 120 16.93 8.87 -0.34
C GLU A 120 16.50 9.67 -1.59
N LEU A 121 15.69 10.71 -1.41
CA LEU A 121 15.27 11.55 -2.53
C LEU A 121 16.46 12.18 -3.25
N LYS A 122 17.48 12.59 -2.49
CA LYS A 122 18.73 13.15 -3.04
C LYS A 122 19.52 12.16 -3.89
N TYR A 123 19.39 10.84 -3.66
CA TYR A 123 20.01 9.81 -4.53
C TYR A 123 19.45 9.86 -5.96
N TYR A 124 18.21 10.33 -6.12
CA TYR A 124 17.52 10.48 -7.40
C TYR A 124 17.56 11.91 -7.94
N GLY A 125 18.35 12.81 -7.34
CA GLY A 125 18.42 14.20 -7.75
C GLY A 125 17.23 15.06 -7.33
N ASP A 126 16.39 14.57 -6.41
CA ASP A 126 15.23 15.31 -5.88
C ASP A 126 15.63 16.02 -4.58
N PHE A 127 15.78 17.34 -4.67
CA PHE A 127 16.19 18.23 -3.57
C PHE A 127 15.03 19.07 -3.04
N GLU A 128 13.83 18.89 -3.58
CA GLU A 128 12.66 19.66 -3.18
C GLU A 128 12.27 19.39 -1.72
N GLU A 129 11.86 20.44 -1.04
CA GLU A 129 11.31 20.33 0.31
C GLU A 129 9.90 19.70 0.29
N LYS A 130 9.39 19.33 1.44
CA LYS A 130 8.14 18.57 1.57
C LYS A 130 6.93 19.31 0.94
N LEU A 131 6.86 20.63 1.08
CA LEU A 131 5.76 21.42 0.51
C LEU A 131 5.81 21.40 -1.02
N GLU A 132 6.99 21.66 -1.58
CA GLU A 132 7.20 21.61 -3.04
C GLU A 132 6.90 20.22 -3.61
N ARG A 133 7.31 19.16 -2.92
CA ARG A 133 6.96 17.79 -3.34
C ARG A 133 5.45 17.55 -3.33
N ASN A 134 4.71 18.12 -2.37
CA ASN A 134 3.25 18.02 -2.34
C ASN A 134 2.62 18.73 -3.54
N GLU A 135 3.03 19.98 -3.82
CA GLU A 135 2.53 20.76 -4.94
C GLU A 135 2.86 20.10 -6.28
N ARG A 136 4.11 19.67 -6.47
CA ARG A 136 4.52 18.95 -7.67
C ARG A 136 3.71 17.67 -7.87
N THR A 137 3.39 16.94 -6.80
CA THR A 137 2.58 15.74 -6.89
C THR A 137 1.15 16.04 -7.31
N LYS A 138 0.55 17.13 -6.84
CA LYS A 138 -0.78 17.58 -7.29
C LYS A 138 -0.79 17.87 -8.80
N GLU A 139 0.20 18.61 -9.28
CA GLU A 139 0.34 18.90 -10.73
C GLU A 139 0.57 17.62 -11.54
N PHE A 140 1.43 16.72 -11.05
CA PHE A 140 1.71 15.43 -11.70
C PHE A 140 0.43 14.61 -11.94
N VAL A 141 -0.38 14.44 -10.90
CA VAL A 141 -1.63 13.67 -11.00
C VAL A 141 -2.64 14.41 -11.89
N ALA A 142 -2.71 15.73 -11.83
CA ALA A 142 -3.59 16.53 -12.68
C ALA A 142 -3.26 16.35 -14.17
N VAL A 143 -1.99 16.43 -14.53
CA VAL A 143 -1.53 16.22 -15.92
C VAL A 143 -1.76 14.78 -16.38
N CYS A 144 -1.48 13.78 -15.53
CA CYS A 144 -1.79 12.38 -15.85
C CYS A 144 -3.29 12.18 -16.13
N ASN A 145 -4.15 12.69 -15.25
CA ASN A 145 -5.60 12.61 -15.42
C ASN A 145 -6.07 13.33 -16.69
N ALA A 146 -5.47 14.47 -17.06
CA ALA A 146 -5.79 15.19 -18.28
C ALA A 146 -5.51 14.32 -19.53
N PHE A 147 -4.37 13.63 -19.56
CA PHE A 147 -4.05 12.71 -20.66
C PHE A 147 -5.00 11.51 -20.74
N TRP A 148 -5.41 10.95 -19.60
CA TRP A 148 -6.34 9.82 -19.59
C TRP A 148 -7.78 10.18 -19.96
N LYS A 149 -8.20 11.45 -19.80
CA LYS A 149 -9.53 11.90 -20.25
C LYS A 149 -9.72 11.82 -21.76
N LYS A 150 -8.66 12.08 -22.56
CA LYS A 150 -8.64 12.00 -24.04
C LYS A 150 -9.71 12.83 -24.76
N ASP A 151 -10.31 13.81 -24.13
CA ASP A 151 -11.36 14.64 -24.73
C ASP A 151 -10.82 15.71 -25.68
N LYS A 152 -9.56 16.08 -25.53
CA LYS A 152 -8.84 17.11 -26.33
C LYS A 152 -7.34 17.03 -26.09
N PRO A 153 -6.49 17.67 -26.94
CA PRO A 153 -5.07 17.86 -26.63
C PRO A 153 -4.88 18.53 -25.28
N VAL A 154 -3.92 18.02 -24.51
CA VAL A 154 -3.63 18.53 -23.17
C VAL A 154 -2.82 19.83 -23.26
N ASN A 155 -3.36 20.90 -22.66
CA ASN A 155 -2.64 22.12 -22.40
C ASN A 155 -2.63 22.35 -20.89
N TYR A 156 -1.45 22.42 -20.28
CA TYR A 156 -1.25 22.61 -18.85
C TYR A 156 -0.09 23.57 -18.60
N LYS A 157 -0.27 24.54 -17.72
CA LYS A 157 0.78 25.48 -17.32
C LYS A 157 0.79 25.58 -15.80
N GLY A 158 1.65 24.80 -15.16
CA GLY A 158 1.89 24.80 -13.73
C GLY A 158 3.27 25.32 -13.37
N LYS A 159 3.61 25.24 -12.10
CA LYS A 159 4.94 25.59 -11.57
C LYS A 159 5.98 24.53 -11.92
N TYR A 160 5.59 23.25 -11.90
CA TYR A 160 6.49 22.10 -12.07
C TYR A 160 6.38 21.45 -13.44
N TYR A 161 5.20 21.50 -14.06
CA TYR A 161 4.96 20.88 -15.36
C TYR A 161 4.29 21.86 -16.32
N GLN A 162 4.72 21.80 -17.59
CA GLN A 162 4.09 22.50 -18.70
C GLN A 162 3.89 21.51 -19.84
N VAL A 163 2.72 21.56 -20.47
CA VAL A 163 2.35 20.76 -21.63
C VAL A 163 1.61 21.66 -22.63
N GLU A 164 2.00 21.58 -23.89
CA GLU A 164 1.38 22.34 -24.99
C GLU A 164 0.90 21.36 -26.05
N ASN A 165 -0.40 21.36 -26.34
CA ASN A 165 -1.05 20.52 -27.35
C ASN A 165 -0.66 19.03 -27.25
N GLY A 166 -0.45 18.53 -26.01
CA GLY A 166 0.03 17.19 -25.74
C GLY A 166 -1.00 16.13 -26.10
N VAL A 167 -0.55 15.09 -26.84
CA VAL A 167 -1.35 13.94 -27.21
C VAL A 167 -0.57 12.66 -26.92
N ILE A 168 -1.24 11.65 -26.39
CA ILE A 168 -0.73 10.28 -26.19
C ILE A 168 -1.68 9.31 -26.88
N GLU A 169 -1.24 8.73 -27.98
CA GLU A 169 -2.04 7.81 -28.82
C GLU A 169 -2.23 6.42 -28.17
N THR A 170 -1.24 5.95 -27.40
CA THR A 170 -1.32 4.66 -26.70
C THR A 170 -2.50 4.65 -25.72
N PRO A 171 -3.50 3.77 -25.88
CA PRO A 171 -4.65 3.72 -24.96
C PRO A 171 -4.31 2.99 -23.66
N TYR A 172 -4.94 3.39 -22.56
CA TYR A 172 -5.05 2.54 -21.39
C TYR A 172 -6.09 1.45 -21.66
N ASN A 173 -5.70 0.19 -21.52
CA ASN A 173 -6.51 -0.96 -21.89
C ASN A 173 -7.52 -1.34 -20.81
N SER A 174 -8.55 -0.52 -20.59
CA SER A 174 -9.69 -0.88 -19.75
C SER A 174 -10.94 -0.08 -20.12
N LYS A 175 -12.11 -0.57 -19.71
CA LYS A 175 -13.38 0.17 -19.85
C LYS A 175 -13.38 1.51 -19.10
N ARG A 176 -12.61 1.61 -18.02
CA ARG A 176 -12.46 2.83 -17.23
C ARG A 176 -11.64 3.91 -17.97
N GLY A 177 -10.79 3.51 -18.94
CA GLY A 177 -9.93 4.40 -19.70
C GLY A 177 -8.70 4.93 -18.94
N ARG A 178 -8.54 4.61 -17.64
CA ARG A 178 -7.40 4.97 -16.80
C ARG A 178 -7.19 3.99 -15.64
N PRO A 179 -5.99 3.94 -15.05
CA PRO A 179 -5.77 3.17 -13.82
C PRO A 179 -6.54 3.75 -12.63
N GLU A 180 -6.77 2.95 -11.61
CA GLU A 180 -7.12 3.46 -10.28
C GLU A 180 -5.91 4.14 -9.67
N ILE A 181 -6.16 5.29 -9.03
CA ILE A 181 -5.13 6.14 -8.45
C ILE A 181 -5.25 6.09 -6.93
N TYR A 182 -4.30 5.44 -6.31
CA TYR A 182 -4.15 5.37 -4.87
C TYR A 182 -3.17 6.44 -4.41
N ILE A 183 -3.49 7.11 -3.32
CA ILE A 183 -2.64 8.13 -2.70
C ILE A 183 -2.31 7.68 -1.29
N SER A 184 -1.01 7.67 -0.96
CA SER A 184 -0.57 7.26 0.37
C SER A 184 -0.27 8.47 1.25
N GLY A 185 -0.84 8.51 2.46
CA GLY A 185 -0.50 9.51 3.45
C GLY A 185 -1.58 9.81 4.47
N ASN A 186 -1.15 10.33 5.63
CA ASN A 186 -2.03 10.73 6.73
C ASN A 186 -2.28 12.26 6.78
N SER A 187 -1.63 13.05 5.91
CA SER A 187 -1.74 14.51 5.89
C SER A 187 -3.03 14.98 5.21
N GLU A 188 -3.49 16.18 5.55
CA GLU A 188 -4.62 16.84 4.88
C GLU A 188 -4.36 16.98 3.37
N ASP A 189 -3.13 17.30 2.93
CA ASP A 189 -2.76 17.34 1.50
C ASP A 189 -3.01 15.99 0.78
N ALA A 190 -2.86 14.86 1.46
CA ALA A 190 -3.16 13.56 0.87
C ALA A 190 -4.68 13.35 0.75
N VAL A 191 -5.43 13.77 1.77
CA VAL A 191 -6.89 13.73 1.77
C VAL A 191 -7.46 14.58 0.62
N GLU A 192 -7.01 15.84 0.48
CA GLU A 192 -7.47 16.72 -0.59
C GLU A 192 -7.08 16.17 -1.97
N LEU A 193 -5.86 15.68 -2.14
CA LEU A 193 -5.43 15.11 -3.42
C LEU A 193 -6.29 13.89 -3.83
N VAL A 194 -6.66 13.02 -2.89
CA VAL A 194 -7.58 11.92 -3.18
C VAL A 194 -8.95 12.44 -3.57
N ARG A 195 -9.51 13.38 -2.82
CA ARG A 195 -10.84 13.94 -3.09
C ARG A 195 -10.93 14.55 -4.48
N GLU A 196 -9.91 15.29 -4.90
CA GLU A 196 -9.89 15.99 -6.18
C GLU A 196 -9.52 15.08 -7.35
N GLN A 197 -8.55 14.19 -7.19
CA GLN A 197 -7.86 13.56 -8.31
C GLN A 197 -7.60 12.07 -8.16
N GLY A 198 -7.71 11.51 -6.95
CA GLY A 198 -7.48 10.11 -6.66
C GLY A 198 -8.75 9.27 -6.61
N ASP A 199 -8.61 8.02 -6.23
CA ASP A 199 -9.71 7.06 -6.07
C ASP A 199 -9.73 6.46 -4.66
N CYS A 200 -8.56 6.20 -4.07
CA CYS A 200 -8.44 5.60 -2.74
C CYS A 200 -7.29 6.22 -1.93
N LEU A 201 -7.53 6.45 -0.65
CA LEU A 201 -6.53 6.90 0.32
C LEU A 201 -5.97 5.71 1.11
N TRP A 202 -4.66 5.48 1.06
CA TRP A 202 -3.98 4.58 1.98
C TRP A 202 -3.56 5.29 3.26
N ARG A 203 -3.94 4.70 4.40
CA ARG A 203 -3.52 5.15 5.75
C ARG A 203 -2.99 3.99 6.57
N PHE A 204 -2.27 4.31 7.64
CA PHE A 204 -2.00 3.34 8.71
C PHE A 204 -3.24 3.13 9.58
N PRO A 205 -3.41 1.92 10.17
CA PRO A 205 -4.54 1.61 11.02
C PRO A 205 -4.46 2.33 12.37
N ASP A 206 -5.62 2.51 12.96
CA ASP A 206 -5.86 2.95 14.32
C ASP A 206 -7.15 2.28 14.80
N ALA A 207 -7.56 2.43 16.04
CA ALA A 207 -8.87 1.97 16.48
C ALA A 207 -9.97 2.58 15.57
N PRO A 208 -11.02 1.81 15.19
CA PRO A 208 -12.03 2.28 14.25
C PRO A 208 -12.66 3.63 14.62
N GLU A 209 -12.95 3.86 15.90
CA GLU A 209 -13.51 5.10 16.42
C GLU A 209 -12.56 6.30 16.27
N THR A 210 -11.26 6.08 16.43
CA THR A 210 -10.22 7.10 16.22
C THR A 210 -9.99 7.39 14.72
N LEU A 211 -10.15 6.35 13.88
CA LEU A 211 -9.90 6.45 12.44
C LEU A 211 -11.08 7.10 11.69
N LYS A 212 -12.32 6.83 12.11
CA LYS A 212 -13.55 7.30 11.44
C LYS A 212 -13.51 8.79 11.08
N PRO A 213 -13.26 9.74 12.01
CA PRO A 213 -13.22 11.16 11.68
C PRO A 213 -12.09 11.54 10.71
N LYS A 214 -11.01 10.76 10.68
CA LYS A 214 -9.84 11.01 9.82
C LYS A 214 -10.07 10.64 8.35
N ILE A 215 -11.08 9.80 8.05
CA ILE A 215 -11.42 9.34 6.70
C ILE A 215 -12.75 9.90 6.19
N GLU A 216 -13.53 10.53 7.04
CA GLU A 216 -14.88 10.98 6.73
C GLU A 216 -14.94 11.90 5.50
N LYS A 217 -14.00 12.84 5.36
CA LYS A 217 -13.91 13.72 4.20
C LYS A 217 -13.68 12.95 2.88
N VAL A 218 -12.94 11.86 2.93
CA VAL A 218 -12.67 11.01 1.76
C VAL A 218 -13.93 10.24 1.39
N ILE A 219 -14.54 9.56 2.37
CA ILE A 219 -15.73 8.73 2.14
C ILE A 219 -16.93 9.58 1.68
N SER A 220 -17.16 10.73 2.31
CA SER A 220 -18.26 11.64 1.94
C SER A 220 -18.09 12.25 0.54
N SER A 221 -16.89 12.27 -0.01
CA SER A 221 -16.62 12.69 -1.39
C SER A 221 -16.83 11.55 -2.42
N GLY A 222 -17.30 10.37 -2.00
CA GLY A 222 -17.48 9.20 -2.86
C GLY A 222 -16.19 8.47 -3.21
N LYS A 223 -15.10 8.74 -2.50
CA LYS A 223 -13.80 8.07 -2.66
C LYS A 223 -13.64 6.94 -1.65
N GLU A 224 -12.69 6.04 -1.91
CA GLU A 224 -12.42 4.92 -1.03
C GLU A 224 -11.29 5.22 -0.04
N ALA A 225 -11.29 4.51 1.07
CA ALA A 225 -10.18 4.52 2.03
C ALA A 225 -9.75 3.08 2.32
N GLY A 226 -8.45 2.91 2.48
CA GLY A 226 -7.83 1.63 2.78
C GLY A 226 -6.76 1.73 3.86
N LEU A 227 -6.41 0.60 4.43
CA LEU A 227 -5.42 0.48 5.50
C LEU A 227 -4.20 -0.31 5.04
N LEU A 228 -3.01 0.26 5.30
CA LEU A 228 -1.74 -0.46 5.22
C LEU A 228 -1.41 -1.02 6.61
N THR A 229 -1.38 -2.32 6.75
CA THR A 229 -1.15 -3.01 8.02
C THR A 229 -0.47 -4.36 7.80
N SER A 230 0.29 -4.83 8.79
CA SER A 230 0.71 -6.23 8.81
C SER A 230 -0.45 -7.11 9.29
N ILE A 231 -0.32 -8.43 9.07
CA ILE A 231 -1.29 -9.43 9.52
C ILE A 231 -0.59 -10.66 10.06
N ILE A 232 -1.10 -11.21 11.16
CA ILE A 232 -0.71 -12.49 11.76
C ILE A 232 -2.00 -13.20 12.14
N ALA A 233 -2.44 -14.13 11.29
CA ALA A 233 -3.68 -14.88 11.48
C ALA A 233 -3.40 -16.37 11.71
N ARG A 234 -4.08 -16.99 12.68
CA ARG A 234 -3.97 -18.43 13.00
C ARG A 234 -5.35 -19.03 13.24
N GLU A 235 -5.42 -20.32 13.46
CA GLU A 235 -6.67 -20.98 13.83
C GLU A 235 -7.19 -20.52 15.18
N THR A 236 -6.31 -20.37 16.16
CA THR A 236 -6.64 -19.92 17.52
C THR A 236 -6.01 -18.57 17.86
N GLN A 237 -6.56 -17.90 18.86
CA GLN A 237 -6.04 -16.64 19.37
C GLN A 237 -4.65 -16.82 19.99
N GLU A 238 -4.47 -17.90 20.73
CA GLU A 238 -3.23 -18.25 21.41
C GLU A 238 -2.08 -18.47 20.42
N GLU A 239 -2.35 -19.20 19.33
CA GLU A 239 -1.36 -19.42 18.26
C GLU A 239 -0.96 -18.10 17.57
N ALA A 240 -1.91 -17.21 17.31
CA ALA A 240 -1.63 -15.90 16.70
C ALA A 240 -0.77 -15.01 17.62
N GLU A 241 -1.10 -14.97 18.91
CA GLU A 241 -0.32 -14.23 19.91
C GLU A 241 1.08 -14.81 20.09
N GLN A 242 1.19 -16.15 20.05
CA GLN A 242 2.50 -16.81 20.09
C GLN A 242 3.34 -16.49 18.86
N ALA A 243 2.75 -16.51 17.65
CA ALA A 243 3.43 -16.13 16.42
C ALA A 243 3.90 -14.66 16.46
N ALA A 244 3.11 -13.74 17.04
CA ALA A 244 3.51 -12.35 17.24
C ALA A 244 4.68 -12.22 18.24
N LYS A 245 4.70 -13.01 19.31
CA LYS A 245 5.84 -13.07 20.26
C LYS A 245 7.09 -13.66 19.61
N ASP A 246 6.92 -14.72 18.84
CA ASP A 246 8.02 -15.38 18.11
C ASP A 246 8.68 -14.47 17.07
N LEU A 247 7.90 -13.58 16.46
CA LEU A 247 8.44 -12.55 15.56
C LEU A 247 9.48 -11.65 16.27
N LEU A 248 9.33 -11.44 17.57
CA LEU A 248 10.19 -10.56 18.36
C LEU A 248 11.33 -11.24 19.10
N LYS A 249 11.36 -12.58 19.17
CA LYS A 249 12.26 -13.35 20.05
C LYS A 249 13.76 -13.06 19.86
N ASP A 250 14.17 -12.73 18.63
CA ASP A 250 15.57 -12.46 18.31
C ASP A 250 15.91 -10.96 18.22
N PHE A 251 14.94 -10.07 18.47
CA PHE A 251 15.21 -8.64 18.51
C PHE A 251 15.81 -8.22 19.86
N THR A 252 16.83 -7.37 19.79
CA THR A 252 17.56 -6.84 20.95
C THR A 252 17.31 -5.34 21.10
N GLU A 253 17.70 -4.77 22.24
CA GLU A 253 17.70 -3.31 22.41
C GLU A 253 18.59 -2.61 21.37
N SER A 254 19.69 -3.26 20.94
CA SER A 254 20.53 -2.75 19.85
C SER A 254 19.74 -2.63 18.53
N THR A 255 18.87 -3.60 18.22
CA THR A 255 17.98 -3.54 17.04
C THR A 255 17.02 -2.37 17.16
N LYS A 256 16.44 -2.17 18.32
CA LYS A 256 15.52 -1.06 18.62
C LYS A 256 16.20 0.30 18.46
N ASP A 257 17.42 0.46 18.97
CA ASP A 257 18.20 1.69 18.83
C ASP A 257 18.61 1.98 17.38
N LYS A 258 19.01 0.97 16.63
CA LYS A 258 19.27 1.08 15.18
C LYS A 258 18.04 1.59 14.47
N TYR A 259 16.87 1.01 14.77
CA TYR A 259 15.62 1.40 14.13
C TYR A 259 15.16 2.80 14.55
N LYS A 260 15.32 3.17 15.84
CA LYS A 260 15.05 4.52 16.34
C LYS A 260 15.88 5.58 15.58
N ASN A 261 17.14 5.30 15.30
CA ASN A 261 18.01 6.19 14.52
C ASN A 261 17.62 6.24 13.03
N PHE A 262 17.18 5.12 12.48
CA PHE A 262 16.64 5.07 11.11
C PHE A 262 15.35 5.89 10.98
N ASN A 263 14.45 5.78 11.96
CA ASN A 263 13.19 6.51 11.98
C ASN A 263 13.34 8.05 12.02
N LYS A 264 14.44 8.56 12.58
CA LYS A 264 14.75 10.01 12.56
C LYS A 264 14.94 10.58 11.15
N ARG A 265 15.15 9.72 10.15
CA ARG A 265 15.37 10.13 8.75
C ARG A 265 14.05 10.40 8.01
N PHE A 266 12.91 10.04 8.58
CA PHE A 266 11.60 10.19 7.93
C PHE A 266 10.95 11.53 8.24
N ASP A 267 10.37 12.14 7.20
CA ASP A 267 9.53 13.33 7.32
C ASP A 267 8.00 13.00 7.24
N SER A 268 7.65 11.71 7.15
CA SER A 268 6.28 11.23 7.06
C SER A 268 5.48 11.49 8.33
N GLN A 269 4.33 12.17 8.19
CA GLN A 269 3.39 12.39 9.30
C GLN A 269 2.81 11.06 9.80
N GLY A 270 2.42 10.16 8.89
CA GLY A 270 1.86 8.85 9.27
C GLY A 270 2.84 8.01 10.08
N PHE A 271 4.14 8.01 9.70
CA PHE A 271 5.17 7.33 10.47
C PHE A 271 5.30 7.90 11.89
N LYS A 272 5.31 9.23 12.02
CA LYS A 272 5.39 9.90 13.33
C LYS A 272 4.17 9.59 14.20
N GLU A 273 2.97 9.56 13.62
CA GLU A 273 1.73 9.22 14.33
C GLU A 273 1.81 7.80 14.92
N ILE A 274 2.17 6.79 14.12
CA ILE A 274 2.28 5.41 14.59
C ILE A 274 3.36 5.24 15.65
N LEU A 275 4.54 5.84 15.46
CA LEU A 275 5.61 5.79 16.44
C LEU A 275 5.20 6.44 17.77
N ASN A 276 4.47 7.56 17.73
CA ASN A 276 3.93 8.21 18.92
C ASN A 276 2.87 7.34 19.63
N THR A 277 1.98 6.72 18.86
CA THR A 277 0.97 5.81 19.42
C THR A 277 1.64 4.62 20.08
N ALA A 278 2.62 3.98 19.42
CA ALA A 278 3.37 2.87 19.99
C ALA A 278 4.15 3.25 21.26
N SER A 279 4.72 4.46 21.31
CA SER A 279 5.49 4.91 22.48
C SER A 279 4.64 5.26 23.70
N LYS A 280 3.37 5.60 23.50
CA LYS A 280 2.42 5.97 24.58
C LYS A 280 1.57 4.80 25.06
N ALA A 281 1.53 3.72 24.32
CA ALA A 281 0.75 2.55 24.71
C ALA A 281 1.36 1.88 25.96
N ASN A 282 0.54 1.66 26.99
CA ASN A 282 0.92 0.92 28.19
C ASN A 282 1.05 -0.59 27.93
N SER A 283 0.63 -1.04 26.78
CA SER A 283 0.73 -2.42 26.29
C SER A 283 1.10 -2.41 24.80
N ASN A 284 1.47 -3.57 24.27
CA ASN A 284 1.71 -3.73 22.83
C ASN A 284 0.41 -3.81 21.99
N TRP A 285 -0.73 -3.45 22.56
CA TRP A 285 -2.04 -3.55 21.91
C TRP A 285 -2.77 -2.21 21.93
N ILE A 286 -3.28 -1.80 20.78
CA ILE A 286 -4.13 -0.61 20.58
C ILE A 286 -5.60 -1.00 20.79
N THR A 287 -5.98 -2.15 20.24
CA THR A 287 -7.27 -2.82 20.46
C THR A 287 -7.02 -4.29 20.78
N SER A 288 -8.06 -5.09 20.99
CA SER A 288 -7.93 -6.56 21.20
C SER A 288 -7.34 -7.32 20.00
N TYR A 289 -7.22 -6.68 18.83
CA TYR A 289 -6.73 -7.29 17.60
C TYR A 289 -5.67 -6.44 16.87
N LEU A 290 -5.46 -5.19 17.26
CA LEU A 290 -4.46 -4.31 16.63
C LEU A 290 -3.24 -4.20 17.53
N TRP A 291 -2.17 -4.85 17.10
CA TRP A 291 -0.93 -5.01 17.83
C TRP A 291 0.19 -4.11 17.26
N ASN A 292 0.94 -3.45 18.14
CA ASN A 292 2.03 -2.55 17.79
C ASN A 292 3.40 -3.00 18.31
N GLY A 293 3.52 -4.22 18.84
CA GLY A 293 4.74 -4.70 19.50
C GLY A 293 5.98 -4.75 18.60
N ALA A 294 5.82 -4.95 17.29
CA ALA A 294 6.94 -4.95 16.35
C ALA A 294 7.36 -3.54 15.89
N VAL A 295 6.53 -2.51 16.09
CA VAL A 295 6.80 -1.15 15.61
C VAL A 295 8.15 -0.58 16.08
N PRO A 296 8.59 -0.76 17.34
CA PRO A 296 9.89 -0.28 17.81
C PRO A 296 11.09 -0.91 17.10
N TYR A 297 10.91 -2.10 16.52
CA TYR A 297 11.98 -2.91 15.90
C TYR A 297 11.95 -2.92 14.38
N MET A 298 10.74 -2.81 13.78
CA MET A 298 10.51 -3.00 12.35
C MET A 298 9.79 -1.80 11.70
N GLY A 299 9.39 -0.81 12.51
CA GLY A 299 8.75 0.43 12.11
C GLY A 299 7.25 0.38 11.84
N PRO A 300 6.69 1.53 11.44
CA PRO A 300 5.24 1.70 11.28
C PRO A 300 4.52 0.65 10.42
N PRO A 301 5.10 0.14 9.32
CA PRO A 301 4.43 -0.89 8.54
C PRO A 301 4.22 -2.23 9.27
N SER A 302 4.90 -2.45 10.40
CA SER A 302 4.76 -3.67 11.20
C SER A 302 3.64 -3.62 12.24
N ILE A 303 2.88 -2.51 12.32
CA ILE A 303 1.61 -2.52 13.06
C ILE A 303 0.71 -3.60 12.44
N ALA A 304 0.15 -4.50 13.25
CA ALA A 304 -0.44 -5.74 12.75
C ALA A 304 -1.84 -5.99 13.29
N LEU A 305 -2.70 -6.55 12.45
CA LEU A 305 -3.87 -7.28 12.90
C LEU A 305 -3.42 -8.68 13.34
N VAL A 306 -3.64 -9.03 14.61
CA VAL A 306 -3.22 -10.30 15.21
C VAL A 306 -4.41 -10.97 15.87
N GLY A 307 -4.68 -12.22 15.51
CA GLY A 307 -5.77 -12.97 16.12
C GLY A 307 -6.16 -14.25 15.39
N SER A 308 -7.17 -14.93 15.93
CA SER A 308 -7.78 -16.07 15.23
C SER A 308 -8.42 -15.63 13.92
N TYR A 309 -8.71 -16.57 13.02
CA TYR A 309 -9.36 -16.26 11.74
C TYR A 309 -10.67 -15.48 11.95
N GLU A 310 -11.47 -15.85 12.95
CA GLU A 310 -12.73 -15.16 13.27
C GLU A 310 -12.49 -13.77 13.83
N VAL A 311 -11.50 -13.59 14.70
CA VAL A 311 -11.13 -12.27 15.27
C VAL A 311 -10.71 -11.33 14.15
N ILE A 312 -9.86 -11.80 13.23
CA ILE A 312 -9.40 -11.00 12.10
C ILE A 312 -10.55 -10.68 11.14
N ALA A 313 -11.39 -11.67 10.78
CA ALA A 313 -12.54 -11.43 9.92
C ALA A 313 -13.49 -10.36 10.52
N ASN A 314 -13.79 -10.45 11.80
CA ASN A 314 -14.61 -9.47 12.50
C ASN A 314 -13.94 -8.08 12.59
N ALA A 315 -12.63 -8.02 12.80
CA ALA A 315 -11.86 -6.78 12.78
C ALA A 315 -11.95 -6.08 11.40
N LEU A 316 -11.75 -6.81 10.31
CA LEU A 316 -11.88 -6.27 8.94
C LEU A 316 -13.30 -5.70 8.69
N LEU A 317 -14.32 -6.41 9.15
CA LEU A 317 -15.71 -5.96 9.04
C LEU A 317 -16.03 -4.76 9.96
N SER A 318 -15.37 -4.64 11.11
CA SER A 318 -15.50 -3.44 11.95
C SER A 318 -14.94 -2.19 11.25
N TYR A 319 -13.83 -2.32 10.54
CA TYR A 319 -13.32 -1.25 9.69
C TYR A 319 -14.23 -0.96 8.48
N LYS A 320 -14.83 -2.00 7.88
CA LYS A 320 -15.83 -1.81 6.81
C LYS A 320 -17.01 -0.95 7.27
N LYS A 321 -17.49 -1.14 8.50
CA LYS A 321 -18.60 -0.36 9.08
C LYS A 321 -18.31 1.15 9.15
N ILE A 322 -17.06 1.55 9.25
CA ILE A 322 -16.67 2.96 9.25
C ILE A 322 -16.29 3.49 7.86
N GLY A 323 -16.36 2.66 6.81
CA GLY A 323 -16.11 3.05 5.42
C GLY A 323 -14.77 2.61 4.83
N ILE A 324 -13.96 1.84 5.54
CA ILE A 324 -12.76 1.20 4.95
C ILE A 324 -13.21 0.06 4.04
N THR A 325 -12.76 0.08 2.78
CA THR A 325 -13.12 -0.91 1.78
C THR A 325 -11.93 -1.72 1.28
N GLN A 326 -10.70 -1.31 1.63
CA GLN A 326 -9.49 -1.92 1.09
C GLN A 326 -8.44 -2.13 2.18
N PHE A 327 -7.69 -3.23 2.08
CA PHE A 327 -6.60 -3.55 2.99
C PHE A 327 -5.35 -3.94 2.20
N LEU A 328 -4.23 -3.30 2.52
CA LEU A 328 -2.91 -3.62 1.98
C LEU A 328 -2.09 -4.28 3.08
N PHE A 329 -1.86 -5.58 2.93
CA PHE A 329 -1.17 -6.40 3.92
C PHE A 329 0.33 -6.54 3.68
N ILE A 330 1.02 -6.80 4.77
CA ILE A 330 2.41 -7.25 4.85
C ILE A 330 2.45 -8.49 5.74
N GLY A 331 3.08 -9.55 5.28
CA GLY A 331 3.30 -10.79 6.06
C GLY A 331 4.71 -10.89 6.66
N TRP A 332 4.87 -11.74 7.67
CA TRP A 332 6.13 -12.01 8.34
C TRP A 332 6.25 -13.49 8.75
N PRO A 333 6.55 -14.43 7.79
CA PRO A 333 6.84 -14.26 6.35
C PRO A 333 5.58 -14.08 5.48
N ASP A 334 5.74 -13.49 4.28
CA ASP A 334 4.62 -13.20 3.38
C ASP A 334 3.87 -14.47 2.92
N ILE A 335 4.56 -15.50 2.47
CA ILE A 335 3.95 -16.74 1.94
C ILE A 335 3.09 -17.44 2.99
N VAL A 336 3.55 -17.48 4.24
CA VAL A 336 2.83 -18.10 5.35
C VAL A 336 1.56 -17.33 5.66
N GLU A 337 1.66 -16.02 5.77
CA GLU A 337 0.52 -15.17 6.12
C GLU A 337 -0.51 -15.08 4.98
N ILE A 338 -0.09 -15.14 3.70
CA ILE A 338 -1.00 -15.24 2.55
C ILE A 338 -1.83 -16.53 2.63
N ASP A 339 -1.22 -17.66 3.00
CA ASP A 339 -1.93 -18.94 3.14
C ASP A 339 -2.95 -18.88 4.28
N HIS A 340 -2.56 -18.41 5.46
CA HIS A 340 -3.49 -18.25 6.59
C HIS A 340 -4.65 -17.32 6.25
N PHE A 341 -4.35 -16.19 5.59
CA PHE A 341 -5.39 -15.26 5.15
C PHE A 341 -6.34 -15.90 4.14
N GLY A 342 -5.80 -16.46 3.07
CA GLY A 342 -6.60 -17.00 1.95
C GLY A 342 -7.44 -18.22 2.33
N LYS A 343 -6.90 -19.11 3.16
CA LYS A 343 -7.57 -20.34 3.57
C LYS A 343 -8.46 -20.18 4.81
N GLY A 344 -8.09 -19.30 5.74
CA GLY A 344 -8.78 -19.11 7.01
C GLY A 344 -9.66 -17.87 7.07
N VAL A 345 -9.09 -16.69 6.82
CA VAL A 345 -9.77 -15.40 7.03
C VAL A 345 -10.72 -15.04 5.88
N LEU A 346 -10.23 -15.09 4.64
CA LEU A 346 -10.98 -14.65 3.46
C LEU A 346 -12.34 -15.34 3.29
N PRO A 347 -12.47 -16.68 3.45
CA PRO A 347 -13.75 -17.36 3.35
C PRO A 347 -14.76 -16.88 4.40
N LEU A 348 -14.30 -16.59 5.63
CA LEU A 348 -15.16 -16.05 6.69
C LEU A 348 -15.67 -14.65 6.35
N VAL A 349 -14.78 -13.78 5.87
CA VAL A 349 -15.16 -12.43 5.42
C VAL A 349 -16.22 -12.51 4.32
N ARG A 350 -15.99 -13.32 3.28
CA ARG A 350 -16.91 -13.46 2.14
C ARG A 350 -18.27 -14.05 2.57
N LYS A 351 -18.27 -15.01 3.50
CA LYS A 351 -19.50 -15.57 4.07
C LYS A 351 -20.33 -14.50 4.78
N ILE A 352 -19.70 -13.67 5.62
CA ILE A 352 -20.42 -12.62 6.36
C ILE A 352 -20.92 -11.51 5.40
N GLU A 353 -20.11 -11.11 4.42
CA GLU A 353 -20.50 -10.14 3.40
C GLU A 353 -21.74 -10.61 2.62
N SER A 354 -21.77 -11.88 2.21
CA SER A 354 -22.93 -12.44 1.48
C SER A 354 -24.22 -12.48 2.31
N GLN A 355 -24.09 -12.78 3.61
CA GLN A 355 -25.25 -12.76 4.53
C GLN A 355 -25.82 -11.37 4.76
N GLN A 356 -24.98 -10.33 4.79
CA GLN A 356 -25.44 -8.94 4.94
C GLN A 356 -26.14 -8.42 3.70
N THR A 357 -25.78 -8.90 2.50
CA THR A 357 -26.42 -8.52 1.23
C THR A 357 -27.84 -9.10 1.09
N ILE A 358 -28.16 -10.23 1.73
CA ILE A 358 -29.48 -10.88 1.68
C ILE A 358 -30.49 -10.20 2.61
N LEU A 359 -30.04 -9.41 3.57
CA LEU A 359 -30.90 -8.76 4.59
C LEU A 359 -31.31 -7.32 4.22
N ILE A 360 -30.91 -6.82 3.04
CA ILE A 360 -31.26 -5.53 2.46
C ILE A 360 -32.20 -5.77 1.27
#